data_7e0d61d803a3a25f47a7a0170475a53d
#
_entry.id   7e0d61d803a3a25f47a7a0170475a53d
#
_cell.length_a   1.000
_cell.length_b   1.000
_cell.length_c   1.000
_cell.angle_alpha   90.00
_cell.angle_beta   90.00
_cell.angle_gamma   90.00
#
_symmetry.space_group_name_H-M   'P 1'
#
loop_
_entity.id
_entity.type
_entity.pdbx_description
1 polymer ?
#
loop_
_entity_poly.entity_id
_entity_poly.type
_entity_poly.pdbx_seq_one_letter_code
_entity_poly.pdbx_strand_id
1 'polypeptide(L)'
;PFGIVANGIGYAYAADAVSSLGLEHQVAVFRPGLSYPEPDEALLAFLRGKKKVLVVEELEPIMENFLRALAQKAGVSVEIGGKGVARLSPLYEYDSEIVREAVANFFNVDCSPALPPDLADRPKLPVRPPNLCPGCPHRASYYAAKKATAGQDVLFPNDIGCYALGFGAPLRMADTILCMGASASLPCGLEQATRHTGQKLLSFIGDSTFFHSGMTGLANAVYNGHKYTLVILDNQVTAMTGHQPSFAIDPENDERAAMAGLTPIDAE
;
A
#
# COMPACT_ATOMS: atom_id res chain seq x y z
N PRO A 1 -0.47 -6.50 -35.29
CA PRO A 1 0.91 -6.01 -35.33
C PRO A 1 1.31 -5.24 -34.05
N PHE A 2 0.35 -4.98 -33.12
CA PHE A 2 0.56 -4.25 -31.87
C PHE A 2 0.31 -5.13 -30.66
N GLY A 3 0.90 -4.78 -29.53
CA GLY A 3 0.72 -5.51 -28.28
C GLY A 3 0.68 -4.63 -27.05
N ILE A 4 0.05 -5.13 -26.00
CA ILE A 4 0.12 -4.57 -24.65
C ILE A 4 0.56 -5.68 -23.72
N VAL A 5 1.52 -5.41 -22.85
CA VAL A 5 1.86 -6.28 -21.73
C VAL A 5 1.41 -5.58 -20.46
N ALA A 6 0.56 -6.23 -19.67
CA ALA A 6 0.02 -5.64 -18.45
C ALA A 6 -0.23 -6.70 -17.39
N ASN A 7 -0.03 -6.35 -16.13
CA ASN A 7 -0.29 -7.21 -14.98
C ASN A 7 -1.25 -6.54 -13.98
N GLY A 8 -1.72 -7.32 -12.98
CA GLY A 8 -2.61 -6.81 -11.95
C GLY A 8 -3.82 -6.09 -12.51
N ILE A 9 -4.17 -4.95 -11.90
CA ILE A 9 -5.30 -4.10 -12.32
C ILE A 9 -5.04 -3.43 -13.67
N GLY A 10 -3.76 -3.15 -14.01
CA GLY A 10 -3.37 -2.58 -15.30
C GLY A 10 -3.83 -3.42 -16.48
N TYR A 11 -3.92 -4.75 -16.31
CA TYR A 11 -4.49 -5.63 -17.34
C TYR A 11 -5.98 -5.36 -17.59
N ALA A 12 -6.77 -5.17 -16.53
CA ALA A 12 -8.19 -4.87 -16.68
C ALA A 12 -8.39 -3.56 -17.42
N TYR A 13 -7.68 -2.51 -17.01
CA TYR A 13 -7.73 -1.21 -17.69
C TYR A 13 -7.26 -1.27 -19.15
N ALA A 14 -6.23 -2.06 -19.43
CA ALA A 14 -5.74 -2.26 -20.79
C ALA A 14 -6.76 -2.99 -21.68
N ALA A 15 -7.42 -4.01 -21.15
CA ALA A 15 -8.48 -4.74 -21.85
C ALA A 15 -9.69 -3.83 -22.15
N ASP A 16 -10.14 -3.05 -21.15
CA ASP A 16 -11.21 -2.06 -21.32
C ASP A 16 -10.83 -0.98 -22.34
N ALA A 17 -9.59 -0.50 -22.31
CA ALA A 17 -9.10 0.49 -23.26
C ALA A 17 -9.09 -0.06 -24.69
N VAL A 18 -8.61 -1.28 -24.91
CA VAL A 18 -8.61 -1.94 -26.20
C VAL A 18 -10.04 -2.07 -26.75
N SER A 19 -10.98 -2.50 -25.90
CA SER A 19 -12.39 -2.65 -26.29
C SER A 19 -13.06 -1.30 -26.58
N SER A 20 -12.91 -0.32 -25.68
CA SER A 20 -13.54 0.99 -25.84
C SER A 20 -13.01 1.80 -27.04
N LEU A 21 -11.78 1.50 -27.49
CA LEU A 21 -11.16 2.14 -28.65
C LEU A 21 -11.34 1.31 -29.95
N GLY A 22 -12.03 0.17 -29.90
CA GLY A 22 -12.26 -0.69 -31.08
C GLY A 22 -10.97 -1.34 -31.64
N LEU A 23 -10.02 -1.66 -30.78
CA LEU A 23 -8.68 -2.13 -31.17
C LEU A 23 -8.51 -3.66 -31.06
N GLU A 24 -9.55 -4.43 -30.78
CA GLU A 24 -9.49 -5.90 -30.50
C GLU A 24 -8.85 -6.70 -31.65
N HIS A 25 -9.01 -6.24 -32.87
CA HIS A 25 -8.42 -6.91 -34.06
C HIS A 25 -6.99 -6.46 -34.36
N GLN A 26 -6.48 -5.42 -33.69
CA GLN A 26 -5.17 -4.81 -33.99
C GLN A 26 -4.17 -4.99 -32.87
N VAL A 27 -4.65 -5.00 -31.62
CA VAL A 27 -3.84 -5.02 -30.41
C VAL A 27 -4.11 -6.30 -29.61
N ALA A 28 -3.07 -7.10 -29.42
CA ALA A 28 -3.12 -8.27 -28.54
C ALA A 28 -2.71 -7.85 -27.12
N VAL A 29 -3.44 -8.28 -26.10
CA VAL A 29 -3.09 -8.02 -24.69
C VAL A 29 -2.52 -9.30 -24.09
N PHE A 30 -1.31 -9.22 -23.53
CA PHE A 30 -0.64 -10.30 -22.83
C PHE A 30 -0.61 -10.01 -21.32
N ARG A 31 -1.12 -10.94 -20.54
CA ARG A 31 -1.06 -10.93 -19.08
C ARG A 31 -0.14 -12.04 -18.59
N PRO A 32 1.05 -11.73 -18.05
CA PRO A 32 1.87 -12.74 -17.40
C PRO A 32 1.14 -13.31 -16.18
N GLY A 33 1.17 -14.63 -16.01
CA GLY A 33 0.58 -15.30 -14.85
C GLY A 33 1.43 -15.11 -13.58
N LEU A 34 2.75 -14.94 -13.77
CA LEU A 34 3.72 -14.56 -12.76
C LEU A 34 4.42 -13.30 -13.21
N SER A 35 4.58 -12.34 -12.30
CA SER A 35 5.34 -11.12 -12.56
C SER A 35 6.83 -11.29 -12.21
N TYR A 36 7.15 -12.26 -11.38
CA TYR A 36 8.52 -12.64 -11.02
C TYR A 36 8.57 -14.11 -10.55
N PRO A 37 9.55 -14.95 -11.03
CA PRO A 37 10.42 -14.58 -12.17
C PRO A 37 9.59 -14.41 -13.44
N GLU A 38 10.06 -13.52 -14.30
CA GLU A 38 9.36 -13.19 -15.55
C GLU A 38 9.38 -14.41 -16.51
N PRO A 39 8.29 -14.66 -17.24
CA PRO A 39 8.22 -15.77 -18.17
C PRO A 39 8.87 -15.44 -19.52
N ASP A 40 10.21 -15.49 -19.58
CA ASP A 40 11.06 -15.08 -20.70
C ASP A 40 10.57 -15.61 -22.05
N GLU A 41 10.35 -16.92 -22.14
CA GLU A 41 9.98 -17.57 -23.40
C GLU A 41 8.63 -17.09 -23.92
N ALA A 42 7.64 -16.97 -23.03
CA ALA A 42 6.30 -16.52 -23.39
C ALA A 42 6.28 -15.05 -23.80
N LEU A 43 7.02 -14.21 -23.06
CA LEU A 43 7.16 -12.79 -23.37
C LEU A 43 7.91 -12.60 -24.68
N LEU A 44 8.99 -13.34 -24.92
CA LEU A 44 9.74 -13.28 -26.17
C LEU A 44 8.88 -13.75 -27.36
N ALA A 45 8.12 -14.82 -27.19
CA ALA A 45 7.18 -15.28 -28.21
C ALA A 45 6.11 -14.22 -28.54
N PHE A 46 5.63 -13.51 -27.51
CA PHE A 46 4.68 -12.41 -27.68
C PHE A 46 5.29 -11.21 -28.42
N LEU A 47 6.54 -10.84 -28.11
CA LEU A 47 7.23 -9.71 -28.75
C LEU A 47 7.49 -9.94 -30.23
N ARG A 48 7.77 -11.19 -30.62
CA ARG A 48 8.07 -11.55 -32.03
C ARG A 48 6.89 -11.18 -32.94
N GLY A 49 7.21 -10.48 -34.02
CA GLY A 49 6.21 -10.04 -35.01
C GLY A 49 5.37 -8.82 -34.60
N LYS A 50 5.60 -8.26 -33.41
CA LYS A 50 5.02 -6.97 -33.00
C LYS A 50 5.88 -5.82 -33.50
N LYS A 51 5.22 -4.74 -33.95
CA LYS A 51 5.87 -3.47 -34.29
C LYS A 51 6.02 -2.58 -33.07
N LYS A 52 4.96 -2.54 -32.24
CA LYS A 52 4.91 -1.72 -31.02
C LYS A 52 4.29 -2.53 -29.88
N VAL A 53 4.83 -2.38 -28.69
CA VAL A 53 4.31 -2.96 -27.45
C VAL A 53 4.28 -1.90 -26.37
N LEU A 54 3.11 -1.66 -25.79
CA LEU A 54 2.92 -0.80 -24.62
C LEU A 54 2.97 -1.65 -23.37
N VAL A 55 3.73 -1.21 -22.36
CA VAL A 55 3.73 -1.81 -21.03
C VAL A 55 2.86 -0.97 -20.11
N VAL A 56 1.85 -1.60 -19.49
CA VAL A 56 0.96 -0.96 -18.53
C VAL A 56 1.19 -1.61 -17.18
N GLU A 57 2.02 -0.95 -16.37
CA GLU A 57 2.33 -1.34 -14.99
C GLU A 57 2.33 -0.10 -14.10
N GLU A 58 1.86 -0.23 -12.87
CA GLU A 58 1.89 0.85 -11.90
C GLU A 58 3.28 0.99 -11.27
N LEU A 59 3.58 2.15 -10.68
CA LEU A 59 4.84 2.47 -10.00
C LEU A 59 6.08 2.30 -10.91
N GLU A 60 7.07 1.56 -10.49
CA GLU A 60 8.36 1.43 -11.15
C GLU A 60 8.30 0.64 -12.47
N PRO A 61 9.12 1.00 -13.48
CA PRO A 61 9.14 0.34 -14.80
C PRO A 61 9.90 -1.00 -14.77
N ILE A 62 9.44 -1.96 -13.98
CA ILE A 62 10.12 -3.26 -13.81
C ILE A 62 9.93 -4.12 -15.06
N MET A 63 8.70 -4.36 -15.45
CA MET A 63 8.37 -5.16 -16.64
C MET A 63 8.84 -4.48 -17.93
N GLU A 64 8.72 -3.16 -18.01
CA GLU A 64 9.19 -2.40 -19.15
C GLU A 64 10.70 -2.57 -19.36
N ASN A 65 11.49 -2.38 -18.30
CA ASN A 65 12.94 -2.53 -18.34
C ASN A 65 13.34 -3.96 -18.69
N PHE A 66 12.64 -4.94 -18.10
CA PHE A 66 12.86 -6.34 -18.41
C PHE A 66 12.59 -6.65 -19.89
N LEU A 67 11.46 -6.21 -20.44
CA LEU A 67 11.11 -6.42 -21.85
C LEU A 67 12.10 -5.75 -22.81
N ARG A 68 12.58 -4.55 -22.51
CA ARG A 68 13.62 -3.88 -23.28
C ARG A 68 14.91 -4.69 -23.31
N ALA A 69 15.36 -5.18 -22.16
CA ALA A 69 16.56 -6.02 -22.06
C ALA A 69 16.38 -7.36 -22.80
N LEU A 70 15.21 -8.01 -22.65
CA LEU A 70 14.89 -9.26 -23.29
C LEU A 70 14.85 -9.13 -24.82
N ALA A 71 14.20 -8.10 -25.34
CA ALA A 71 14.16 -7.81 -26.78
C ALA A 71 15.55 -7.56 -27.35
N GLN A 72 16.36 -6.77 -26.67
CA GLN A 72 17.74 -6.48 -27.07
C GLN A 72 18.58 -7.75 -27.10
N LYS A 73 18.55 -8.55 -26.03
CA LYS A 73 19.30 -9.80 -25.91
C LYS A 73 18.94 -10.82 -27.01
N ALA A 74 17.67 -10.84 -27.39
CA ALA A 74 17.15 -11.76 -28.39
C ALA A 74 17.19 -11.22 -29.84
N GLY A 75 17.68 -9.99 -30.06
CA GLY A 75 17.72 -9.36 -31.37
C GLY A 75 16.34 -9.08 -31.97
N VAL A 76 15.30 -8.89 -31.12
CA VAL A 76 13.94 -8.59 -31.57
C VAL A 76 13.78 -7.07 -31.70
N SER A 77 13.50 -6.64 -32.94
CA SER A 77 13.21 -5.20 -33.20
C SER A 77 11.74 -4.92 -32.95
N VAL A 78 11.45 -4.19 -31.86
CA VAL A 78 10.12 -3.80 -31.44
C VAL A 78 10.21 -2.46 -30.68
N GLU A 79 9.29 -1.54 -30.96
CA GLU A 79 9.16 -0.30 -30.18
C GLU A 79 8.44 -0.64 -28.88
N ILE A 80 9.08 -0.39 -27.73
CA ILE A 80 8.51 -0.62 -26.40
C ILE A 80 8.26 0.74 -25.75
N GLY A 81 7.01 1.02 -25.43
CA GLY A 81 6.58 2.17 -24.65
C GLY A 81 6.11 1.74 -23.26
N GLY A 82 6.08 2.66 -22.34
CA GLY A 82 5.63 2.45 -20.96
C GLY A 82 5.61 3.76 -20.20
N LYS A 83 6.42 3.91 -19.17
CA LYS A 83 6.47 5.17 -18.41
C LYS A 83 6.81 6.36 -19.29
N GLY A 84 6.07 7.46 -19.10
CA GLY A 84 6.20 8.67 -19.93
C GLY A 84 5.35 8.67 -21.19
N VAL A 85 4.67 7.58 -21.55
CA VAL A 85 3.66 7.58 -22.58
C VAL A 85 2.39 8.22 -22.02
N ALA A 86 2.00 9.37 -22.59
CA ALA A 86 0.88 10.18 -22.11
C ALA A 86 0.96 10.40 -20.59
N ARG A 87 -0.01 9.86 -19.83
CA ARG A 87 -0.10 10.00 -18.37
C ARG A 87 0.44 8.80 -17.58
N LEU A 88 1.10 7.82 -18.21
CA LEU A 88 1.70 6.69 -17.49
C LEU A 88 2.87 7.16 -16.64
N SER A 89 2.57 7.56 -15.42
CA SER A 89 3.54 8.05 -14.41
C SER A 89 4.09 6.90 -13.56
N PRO A 90 5.32 7.00 -13.02
CA PRO A 90 5.78 6.11 -11.95
C PRO A 90 5.18 6.44 -10.58
N LEU A 91 4.28 7.44 -10.49
CA LEU A 91 3.67 7.88 -9.25
C LEU A 91 2.18 7.54 -9.26
N TYR A 92 1.71 7.02 -8.13
CA TYR A 92 0.31 6.70 -7.85
C TYR A 92 -0.30 5.60 -8.72
N GLU A 93 -1.56 5.33 -8.43
CA GLU A 93 -2.40 4.36 -9.12
C GLU A 93 -2.83 4.88 -10.48
N TYR A 94 -3.13 3.96 -11.40
CA TYR A 94 -3.81 4.29 -12.65
C TYR A 94 -5.32 4.15 -12.51
N ASP A 95 -6.03 4.76 -13.43
CA ASP A 95 -7.44 4.55 -13.66
C ASP A 95 -7.68 4.19 -15.15
N SER A 96 -8.92 3.86 -15.48
CA SER A 96 -9.28 3.46 -16.85
C SER A 96 -9.05 4.58 -17.86
N GLU A 97 -9.20 5.84 -17.48
CA GLU A 97 -9.02 6.99 -18.36
C GLU A 97 -7.54 7.21 -18.67
N ILE A 98 -6.67 7.17 -17.65
CA ILE A 98 -5.20 7.26 -17.81
C ILE A 98 -4.70 6.20 -18.78
N VAL A 99 -5.15 4.95 -18.62
CA VAL A 99 -4.70 3.85 -19.48
C VAL A 99 -5.29 3.97 -20.89
N ARG A 100 -6.56 4.39 -21.03
CA ARG A 100 -7.19 4.61 -22.31
C ARG A 100 -6.48 5.70 -23.13
N GLU A 101 -6.15 6.82 -22.50
CA GLU A 101 -5.35 7.89 -23.13
C GLU A 101 -3.96 7.38 -23.55
N ALA A 102 -3.30 6.60 -22.72
CA ALA A 102 -1.98 6.05 -23.04
C ALA A 102 -2.02 5.07 -24.21
N VAL A 103 -3.01 4.19 -24.26
CA VAL A 103 -3.23 3.25 -25.37
C VAL A 103 -3.50 4.00 -26.67
N ALA A 104 -4.40 4.98 -26.62
CA ALA A 104 -4.74 5.78 -27.80
C ALA A 104 -3.54 6.58 -28.32
N ASN A 105 -2.82 7.25 -27.44
CA ASN A 105 -1.63 8.03 -27.79
C ASN A 105 -0.53 7.14 -28.39
N PHE A 106 -0.21 6.01 -27.77
CA PHE A 106 0.87 5.14 -28.21
C PHE A 106 0.59 4.48 -29.57
N PHE A 107 -0.67 4.12 -29.84
CA PHE A 107 -1.06 3.51 -31.11
C PHE A 107 -1.58 4.52 -32.14
N ASN A 108 -1.56 5.80 -31.82
CA ASN A 108 -2.04 6.90 -32.68
C ASN A 108 -3.50 6.73 -33.10
N VAL A 109 -4.37 6.49 -32.12
CA VAL A 109 -5.83 6.38 -32.31
C VAL A 109 -6.50 7.61 -31.69
N ASP A 110 -7.61 8.02 -32.25
CA ASP A 110 -8.41 9.11 -31.67
C ASP A 110 -8.99 8.67 -30.30
N CYS A 111 -8.81 9.51 -29.29
CA CYS A 111 -9.29 9.31 -27.96
C CYS A 111 -10.32 10.39 -27.59
N SER A 112 -11.46 10.34 -28.24
CA SER A 112 -12.58 11.20 -27.83
C SER A 112 -12.97 10.90 -26.38
N PRO A 113 -13.21 11.89 -25.52
CA PRO A 113 -13.54 11.66 -24.12
C PRO A 113 -14.79 10.78 -24.01
N ALA A 114 -14.68 9.70 -23.24
CA ALA A 114 -15.77 8.74 -23.04
C ALA A 114 -16.90 9.26 -22.16
N LEU A 115 -16.74 10.44 -21.57
CA LEU A 115 -17.67 10.98 -20.59
C LEU A 115 -18.63 11.98 -21.22
N PRO A 116 -19.94 11.85 -20.97
CA PRO A 116 -20.92 12.85 -21.41
C PRO A 116 -20.63 14.21 -20.76
N PRO A 117 -20.97 15.32 -21.48
CA PRO A 117 -20.72 16.70 -21.03
C PRO A 117 -21.37 17.10 -19.70
N ASP A 118 -22.32 16.33 -19.22
CA ASP A 118 -23.11 16.62 -18.02
C ASP A 118 -22.38 16.43 -16.67
N LEU A 119 -21.09 16.10 -16.66
CA LEU A 119 -20.35 15.96 -15.42
C LEU A 119 -19.97 17.27 -14.75
N ALA A 120 -20.04 18.39 -15.47
CA ALA A 120 -19.71 19.72 -14.96
C ALA A 120 -20.63 20.16 -13.79
N ASP A 121 -21.87 19.70 -13.79
CA ASP A 121 -22.90 20.08 -12.79
C ASP A 121 -23.04 19.08 -11.64
N ARG A 122 -22.19 18.06 -11.55
CA ARG A 122 -22.27 17.13 -10.42
C ARG A 122 -21.92 17.80 -9.10
N PRO A 123 -22.72 17.62 -8.06
CA PRO A 123 -22.38 18.12 -6.73
C PRO A 123 -21.08 17.49 -6.26
N LYS A 124 -20.18 18.31 -5.69
CA LYS A 124 -18.96 17.78 -5.06
C LYS A 124 -19.33 16.81 -3.95
N LEU A 125 -18.98 15.56 -4.12
CA LEU A 125 -19.21 14.56 -3.09
C LEU A 125 -18.32 14.85 -1.87
N PRO A 126 -18.85 14.63 -0.64
CA PRO A 126 -18.04 14.78 0.56
C PRO A 126 -16.89 13.76 0.57
N VAL A 127 -15.73 14.21 0.97
CA VAL A 127 -14.58 13.34 1.20
C VAL A 127 -14.91 12.37 2.34
N ARG A 128 -14.68 11.09 2.13
CA ARG A 128 -14.87 10.03 3.13
C ARG A 128 -13.54 9.37 3.45
N PRO A 129 -12.66 10.02 4.23
CA PRO A 129 -11.38 9.41 4.60
C PRO A 129 -11.63 8.17 5.46
N PRO A 130 -10.69 7.21 5.44
CA PRO A 130 -10.77 6.06 6.34
C PRO A 130 -10.73 6.53 7.79
N ASN A 131 -11.53 5.87 8.64
CA ASN A 131 -11.69 6.22 10.04
C ASN A 131 -11.74 4.96 10.89
N LEU A 132 -11.43 5.12 12.19
CA LEU A 132 -11.71 4.09 13.17
C LEU A 132 -13.22 3.78 13.21
N CYS A 133 -13.56 2.51 13.33
CA CYS A 133 -14.96 2.05 13.40
C CYS A 133 -15.75 2.72 14.55
N PRO A 134 -17.05 2.89 14.44
CA PRO A 134 -17.89 3.27 15.57
C PRO A 134 -17.76 2.25 16.72
N GLY A 135 -17.52 2.73 17.95
CA GLY A 135 -17.33 1.87 19.10
C GLY A 135 -15.97 1.14 19.20
N CYS A 136 -15.03 1.44 18.31
CA CYS A 136 -13.72 0.83 18.34
C CYS A 136 -12.97 1.13 19.65
N PRO A 137 -12.40 0.12 20.36
CA PRO A 137 -11.67 0.33 21.61
C PRO A 137 -10.46 1.26 21.47
N HIS A 138 -9.82 1.29 20.30
CA HIS A 138 -8.71 2.23 20.05
C HIS A 138 -9.13 3.70 20.23
N ARG A 139 -10.39 4.04 19.96
CA ARG A 139 -10.89 5.41 20.21
C ARG A 139 -10.86 5.75 21.69
N ALA A 140 -11.22 4.80 22.56
CA ALA A 140 -11.20 5.00 24.02
C ALA A 140 -9.76 5.15 24.52
N SER A 141 -8.84 4.29 24.08
CA SER A 141 -7.41 4.36 24.45
C SER A 141 -6.78 5.70 24.03
N TYR A 142 -7.01 6.13 22.80
CA TYR A 142 -6.53 7.42 22.33
C TYR A 142 -7.16 8.61 23.04
N TYR A 143 -8.45 8.54 23.34
CA TYR A 143 -9.11 9.60 24.09
C TYR A 143 -8.54 9.71 25.52
N ALA A 144 -8.33 8.58 26.18
CA ALA A 144 -7.72 8.55 27.52
C ALA A 144 -6.29 9.11 27.48
N ALA A 145 -5.47 8.68 26.55
CA ALA A 145 -4.11 9.19 26.36
C ALA A 145 -4.10 10.70 26.08
N LYS A 146 -4.97 11.17 25.19
CA LYS A 146 -5.11 12.59 24.87
C LYS A 146 -5.50 13.44 26.09
N LYS A 147 -6.37 12.91 26.95
CA LYS A 147 -6.73 13.57 28.21
C LYS A 147 -5.57 13.57 29.20
N ALA A 148 -4.85 12.46 29.34
CA ALA A 148 -3.72 12.34 30.25
C ALA A 148 -2.53 13.24 29.87
N THR A 149 -2.36 13.51 28.56
CA THR A 149 -1.27 14.35 28.05
C THR A 149 -1.67 15.79 27.77
N ALA A 150 -2.89 16.19 28.11
CA ALA A 150 -3.39 17.54 27.85
C ALA A 150 -2.50 18.61 28.50
N GLY A 151 -2.09 19.62 27.74
CA GLY A 151 -1.21 20.70 28.19
C GLY A 151 0.27 20.32 28.34
N GLN A 152 0.66 19.11 27.92
CA GLN A 152 2.05 18.65 27.90
C GLN A 152 2.59 18.67 26.47
N ASP A 153 3.90 18.85 26.32
CA ASP A 153 4.60 18.70 25.05
C ASP A 153 4.94 17.21 24.86
N VAL A 154 4.16 16.54 24.00
CA VAL A 154 4.26 15.08 23.78
C VAL A 154 4.25 14.80 22.28
N LEU A 155 5.20 13.99 21.80
CA LEU A 155 5.15 13.37 20.48
C LEU A 155 4.51 11.98 20.57
N PHE A 156 3.75 11.65 19.55
CA PHE A 156 3.04 10.39 19.41
C PHE A 156 3.57 9.58 18.22
N PRO A 157 4.73 8.92 18.37
CA PRO A 157 5.16 7.94 17.38
C PRO A 157 4.17 6.79 17.33
N ASN A 158 3.68 6.47 16.13
CA ASN A 158 2.65 5.46 15.96
C ASN A 158 3.10 4.39 14.97
N ASP A 159 2.35 3.33 14.89
CA ASP A 159 2.63 2.16 14.08
C ASP A 159 1.53 1.94 13.03
N ILE A 160 1.66 0.89 12.23
CA ILE A 160 0.71 0.54 11.17
C ILE A 160 -0.24 -0.55 11.63
N GLY A 161 -1.52 -0.23 11.60
CA GLY A 161 -2.67 -1.04 11.97
C GLY A 161 -3.92 -0.19 11.99
N CYS A 162 -5.06 -0.70 12.45
CA CYS A 162 -6.29 0.09 12.59
C CYS A 162 -6.07 1.36 13.41
N TYR A 163 -5.23 1.28 14.42
CA TYR A 163 -4.89 2.40 15.29
C TYR A 163 -4.14 3.52 14.56
N ALA A 164 -3.46 3.26 13.44
CA ALA A 164 -2.90 4.31 12.60
C ALA A 164 -3.93 5.37 12.22
N LEU A 165 -5.20 4.97 12.05
CA LEU A 165 -6.31 5.88 11.75
C LEU A 165 -6.61 6.90 12.86
N GLY A 166 -5.96 6.77 14.00
CA GLY A 166 -5.98 7.77 15.07
C GLY A 166 -5.24 9.07 14.75
N PHE A 167 -4.51 9.15 13.62
CA PHE A 167 -3.86 10.40 13.17
C PHE A 167 -4.86 11.50 12.84
N GLY A 168 -6.06 11.12 12.37
CA GLY A 168 -7.10 12.05 11.96
C GLY A 168 -7.81 12.75 13.11
N ALA A 169 -8.46 13.86 12.77
CA ALA A 169 -9.34 14.54 13.72
C ALA A 169 -10.52 13.64 14.13
N PRO A 170 -11.05 13.74 15.36
CA PRO A 170 -10.65 14.67 16.43
C PRO A 170 -9.49 14.17 17.30
N LEU A 171 -9.03 12.93 17.10
CA LEU A 171 -8.02 12.31 17.96
C LEU A 171 -6.66 12.98 17.80
N ARG A 172 -6.08 12.96 16.62
CA ARG A 172 -4.74 13.52 16.32
C ARG A 172 -3.68 12.95 17.26
N MET A 173 -3.61 11.61 17.34
CA MET A 173 -2.76 10.88 18.26
C MET A 173 -1.64 10.12 17.52
N ALA A 174 -1.19 10.65 16.39
CA ALA A 174 -0.04 10.15 15.67
C ALA A 174 0.67 11.30 14.95
N ASP A 175 1.93 11.51 15.28
CA ASP A 175 2.81 12.50 14.64
C ASP A 175 3.70 11.83 13.59
N THR A 176 4.02 10.55 13.78
CA THR A 176 4.79 9.76 12.80
C THR A 176 4.18 8.38 12.63
N ILE A 177 4.15 7.92 11.38
CA ILE A 177 3.75 6.55 11.00
C ILE A 177 4.68 6.14 9.85
N LEU A 178 5.54 5.13 10.04
CA LEU A 178 6.51 4.70 9.02
C LEU A 178 6.24 3.28 8.51
N CYS A 179 6.50 2.28 9.35
CA CYS A 179 6.32 0.87 9.01
C CYS A 179 5.98 0.09 10.27
N MET A 180 5.55 -1.16 10.10
CA MET A 180 5.19 -2.03 11.22
C MET A 180 6.40 -2.27 12.14
N GLY A 181 6.22 -2.03 13.44
CA GLY A 181 7.27 -2.10 14.47
C GLY A 181 8.05 -0.80 14.69
N ALA A 182 7.89 0.21 13.83
CA ALA A 182 8.64 1.46 13.94
C ALA A 182 8.34 2.23 15.21
N SER A 183 7.13 2.14 15.76
CA SER A 183 6.76 2.81 17.01
C SER A 183 7.51 2.32 18.24
N ALA A 184 8.12 1.14 18.17
CA ALA A 184 8.98 0.62 19.24
C ALA A 184 10.46 1.03 19.05
N SER A 185 10.90 1.30 17.83
CA SER A 185 12.31 1.64 17.54
C SER A 185 12.57 3.12 17.28
N LEU A 186 11.67 3.80 16.55
CA LEU A 186 11.79 5.23 16.24
C LEU A 186 11.91 6.14 17.49
N PRO A 187 11.16 5.87 18.58
CA PRO A 187 11.30 6.66 19.81
C PRO A 187 12.69 6.66 20.40
N CYS A 188 13.51 5.63 20.15
CA CYS A 188 14.90 5.62 20.62
C CYS A 188 15.72 6.76 20.00
N GLY A 189 15.55 6.99 18.68
CA GLY A 189 16.19 8.12 18.00
C GLY A 189 15.58 9.48 18.36
N LEU A 190 14.24 9.52 18.44
CA LEU A 190 13.52 10.74 18.83
C LEU A 190 13.89 11.18 20.27
N GLU A 191 13.97 10.24 21.22
CA GLU A 191 14.38 10.52 22.60
C GLU A 191 15.78 11.16 22.64
N GLN A 192 16.70 10.64 21.84
CA GLN A 192 18.04 11.22 21.75
C GLN A 192 18.02 12.65 21.17
N ALA A 193 17.22 12.87 20.15
CA ALA A 193 17.12 14.17 19.50
C ALA A 193 16.41 15.21 20.39
N THR A 194 15.42 14.79 21.19
CA THR A 194 14.57 15.69 21.99
C THR A 194 14.90 15.73 23.48
N ARG A 195 15.87 14.95 23.95
CA ARG A 195 16.19 14.85 25.40
C ARG A 195 16.45 16.20 26.10
N HIS A 196 16.89 17.19 25.34
CA HIS A 196 17.20 18.52 25.86
C HIS A 196 15.99 19.47 25.90
N THR A 197 14.89 19.09 25.26
CA THR A 197 13.67 19.93 25.18
C THR A 197 12.67 19.63 26.31
N GLY A 198 12.81 18.49 26.98
CA GLY A 198 11.83 17.99 27.95
C GLY A 198 10.57 17.40 27.30
N GLN A 199 10.54 17.28 25.98
CA GLN A 199 9.44 16.67 25.24
C GLN A 199 9.31 15.17 25.59
N LYS A 200 8.08 14.74 25.83
CA LYS A 200 7.76 13.34 26.15
C LYS A 200 7.42 12.56 24.89
N LEU A 201 7.61 11.27 24.95
CA LEU A 201 7.27 10.34 23.85
C LEU A 201 6.27 9.31 24.36
N LEU A 202 5.14 9.22 23.71
CA LEU A 202 4.09 8.23 23.98
C LEU A 202 3.74 7.51 22.68
N SER A 203 4.24 6.30 22.54
CA SER A 203 4.08 5.47 21.34
C SER A 203 2.94 4.48 21.47
N PHE A 204 2.35 4.11 20.35
CA PHE A 204 1.30 3.09 20.28
C PHE A 204 1.66 2.01 19.27
N ILE A 205 1.38 0.76 19.63
CA ILE A 205 1.57 -0.42 18.79
C ILE A 205 0.45 -1.42 19.05
N GLY A 206 -0.01 -2.12 18.03
CA GLY A 206 -0.94 -3.23 18.21
C GLY A 206 -0.23 -4.49 18.69
N ASP A 207 -0.97 -5.37 19.36
CA ASP A 207 -0.49 -6.65 19.90
C ASP A 207 0.17 -7.51 18.81
N SER A 208 -0.49 -7.72 17.70
CA SER A 208 0.06 -8.51 16.59
C SER A 208 1.39 -7.92 16.08
N THR A 209 1.44 -6.63 15.81
CA THR A 209 2.67 -5.95 15.37
C THR A 209 3.75 -5.98 16.43
N PHE A 210 3.40 -5.87 17.70
CA PHE A 210 4.34 -5.99 18.80
C PHE A 210 5.09 -7.31 18.76
N PHE A 211 4.36 -8.42 18.68
CA PHE A 211 4.99 -9.75 18.67
C PHE A 211 5.82 -10.01 17.41
N HIS A 212 5.36 -9.63 16.23
CA HIS A 212 6.08 -9.98 15.01
C HIS A 212 7.24 -9.02 14.67
N SER A 213 7.24 -7.76 15.11
CA SER A 213 8.29 -6.79 14.76
C SER A 213 8.61 -5.74 15.83
N GLY A 214 7.79 -5.58 16.88
CA GLY A 214 8.01 -4.59 17.92
C GLY A 214 9.01 -5.03 19.01
N MET A 215 9.08 -6.32 19.32
CA MET A 215 9.89 -6.85 20.43
C MET A 215 11.37 -6.50 20.33
N THR A 216 11.96 -6.57 19.14
CA THR A 216 13.37 -6.22 18.92
C THR A 216 13.64 -4.74 19.20
N GLY A 217 12.70 -3.84 18.83
CA GLY A 217 12.76 -2.43 19.13
C GLY A 217 12.70 -2.15 20.63
N LEU A 218 11.81 -2.84 21.35
CA LEU A 218 11.71 -2.74 22.80
C LEU A 218 12.97 -3.25 23.50
N ALA A 219 13.50 -4.40 23.07
CA ALA A 219 14.75 -4.94 23.62
C ALA A 219 15.91 -3.95 23.44
N ASN A 220 16.04 -3.33 22.26
CA ASN A 220 17.01 -2.26 22.02
C ASN A 220 16.80 -1.06 22.94
N ALA A 221 15.56 -0.62 23.12
CA ALA A 221 15.23 0.51 24.00
C ALA A 221 15.64 0.25 25.44
N VAL A 222 15.32 -0.93 25.97
CA VAL A 222 15.66 -1.34 27.34
C VAL A 222 17.18 -1.44 27.51
N TYR A 223 17.85 -2.11 26.58
CA TYR A 223 19.31 -2.28 26.64
C TYR A 223 20.07 -0.95 26.65
N ASN A 224 19.62 0.03 25.85
CA ASN A 224 20.27 1.34 25.75
C ASN A 224 19.72 2.38 26.74
N GLY A 225 18.74 2.03 27.58
CA GLY A 225 18.17 2.92 28.60
C GLY A 225 17.36 4.08 28.04
N HIS A 226 16.74 3.91 26.86
CA HIS A 226 15.87 4.93 26.27
C HIS A 226 14.60 5.14 27.08
N LYS A 227 14.15 6.39 27.16
CA LYS A 227 13.01 6.79 28.00
C LYS A 227 11.83 7.24 27.14
N TYR A 228 10.89 6.37 26.95
CA TYR A 228 9.58 6.66 26.37
C TYR A 228 8.52 5.69 26.91
N THR A 229 7.27 5.96 26.70
CA THR A 229 6.17 5.06 27.02
C THR A 229 5.68 4.39 25.76
N LEU A 230 5.67 3.06 25.75
CA LEU A 230 5.05 2.25 24.70
C LEU A 230 3.73 1.68 25.21
N VAL A 231 2.66 1.96 24.50
CA VAL A 231 1.32 1.45 24.79
C VAL A 231 1.01 0.34 23.79
N ILE A 232 0.89 -0.88 24.25
CA ILE A 232 0.44 -2.02 23.45
C ILE A 232 -1.09 -2.01 23.46
N LEU A 233 -1.69 -1.93 22.29
CA LEU A 233 -3.13 -1.94 22.08
C LEU A 233 -3.55 -3.39 21.81
N ASP A 234 -3.83 -4.12 22.88
CA ASP A 234 -4.23 -5.51 22.81
C ASP A 234 -5.73 -5.65 22.51
N ASN A 235 -6.04 -6.14 21.34
CA ASN A 235 -7.40 -6.51 20.93
C ASN A 235 -7.47 -7.95 20.42
N GLN A 236 -6.38 -8.71 20.54
CA GLN A 236 -6.25 -10.12 20.19
C GLN A 236 -6.54 -10.44 18.72
N VAL A 237 -6.52 -9.43 17.84
CA VAL A 237 -6.87 -9.61 16.43
C VAL A 237 -6.11 -8.66 15.51
N THR A 238 -5.68 -9.16 14.36
CA THR A 238 -5.15 -8.37 13.25
C THR A 238 -6.32 -7.96 12.36
N ALA A 239 -7.05 -6.92 12.78
CA ALA A 239 -8.36 -6.61 12.21
C ALA A 239 -8.31 -6.01 10.79
N MET A 240 -7.34 -5.15 10.50
CA MET A 240 -7.27 -4.40 9.23
C MET A 240 -7.11 -5.32 8.01
N THR A 241 -6.47 -6.46 8.16
CA THR A 241 -6.21 -7.40 7.07
C THR A 241 -7.24 -8.53 6.97
N GLY A 242 -8.24 -8.58 7.85
CA GLY A 242 -9.32 -9.56 7.79
C GLY A 242 -9.57 -10.32 9.10
N HIS A 243 -9.26 -9.71 10.23
CA HIS A 243 -9.55 -10.25 11.57
C HIS A 243 -8.85 -11.59 11.86
N GLN A 244 -7.60 -11.72 11.42
CA GLN A 244 -6.78 -12.88 11.76
C GLN A 244 -6.48 -12.88 13.26
N PRO A 245 -6.40 -14.06 13.91
CA PRO A 245 -5.95 -14.18 15.29
C PRO A 245 -4.54 -13.61 15.48
N SER A 246 -4.29 -12.91 16.57
CA SER A 246 -2.94 -12.51 16.97
C SER A 246 -2.33 -13.52 17.95
N PHE A 247 -1.04 -13.40 18.25
CA PHE A 247 -0.36 -14.25 19.22
C PHE A 247 -0.87 -14.04 20.67
N ALA A 248 -1.53 -12.91 20.93
CA ALA A 248 -2.12 -12.61 22.24
C ALA A 248 -3.52 -13.21 22.43
N ILE A 249 -4.05 -13.95 21.44
CA ILE A 249 -5.39 -14.51 21.51
C ILE A 249 -5.47 -15.65 22.53
N ASP A 250 -6.55 -15.68 23.27
CA ASP A 250 -6.87 -16.79 24.17
C ASP A 250 -7.58 -17.92 23.38
N PRO A 251 -6.93 -19.09 23.20
CA PRO A 251 -7.53 -20.18 22.45
C PRO A 251 -8.74 -20.81 23.15
N GLU A 252 -8.91 -20.61 24.46
CA GLU A 252 -10.05 -21.13 25.18
C GLU A 252 -11.32 -20.30 24.95
N ASN A 253 -11.17 -19.02 24.66
CA ASN A 253 -12.27 -18.09 24.48
C ASN A 253 -12.50 -17.65 23.00
N ASP A 254 -11.65 -18.06 22.07
CA ASP A 254 -11.82 -17.76 20.64
C ASP A 254 -11.70 -19.03 19.78
N GLU A 255 -12.80 -19.45 19.19
CA GLU A 255 -12.88 -20.64 18.34
C GLU A 255 -11.89 -20.57 17.15
N ARG A 256 -11.57 -19.37 16.66
CA ARG A 256 -10.62 -19.17 15.54
C ARG A 256 -9.20 -19.53 15.97
N ALA A 257 -8.81 -19.21 17.19
CA ALA A 257 -7.51 -19.56 17.74
C ALA A 257 -7.39 -21.08 17.94
N ALA A 258 -8.41 -21.71 18.49
CA ALA A 258 -8.49 -23.16 18.64
C ALA A 258 -8.40 -23.88 17.28
N MET A 259 -9.11 -23.38 16.25
CA MET A 259 -9.04 -23.92 14.90
C MET A 259 -7.66 -23.76 14.26
N ALA A 260 -6.93 -22.71 14.59
CA ALA A 260 -5.57 -22.46 14.09
C ALA A 260 -4.49 -23.19 14.90
N GLY A 261 -4.83 -23.87 15.99
CA GLY A 261 -3.88 -24.56 16.88
C GLY A 261 -2.92 -23.61 17.60
N LEU A 262 -3.35 -22.38 17.85
CA LEU A 262 -2.51 -21.35 18.46
C LEU A 262 -2.47 -21.51 19.99
N THR A 263 -1.30 -21.27 20.55
CA THR A 263 -1.10 -21.14 22.00
C THR A 263 -0.87 -19.66 22.31
N PRO A 264 -1.57 -19.07 23.29
CA PRO A 264 -1.37 -17.67 23.65
C PRO A 264 0.05 -17.40 24.14
N ILE A 265 0.54 -16.23 23.82
CA ILE A 265 1.77 -15.68 24.40
C ILE A 265 1.36 -14.43 25.16
N ASP A 266 1.64 -14.41 26.46
CA ASP A 266 1.38 -13.26 27.31
C ASP A 266 2.27 -12.08 26.91
N ALA A 267 1.67 -10.91 26.84
CA ALA A 267 2.35 -9.66 26.52
C ALA A 267 2.74 -8.85 27.78
N GLU A 268 2.51 -9.43 29.00
CA GLU A 268 2.84 -8.78 30.27
C GLU A 268 4.33 -8.61 30.52
#